data_20a5ac0e1098e5316d0f3a26ce6dd329
#
_entry.id   20a5ac0e1098e5316d0f3a26ce6dd329
#
_cell.length_a   1.000
_cell.length_b   1.000
_cell.length_c   1.000
_cell.angle_alpha   90.00
_cell.angle_beta   90.00
_cell.angle_gamma   90.00
#
_symmetry.space_group_name_H-M   'P 1'
#
loop_
_entity.id
_entity.type
_entity.pdbx_description
1 polymer ?
#
loop_
_entity_poly.entity_id
_entity_poly.type
_entity_poly.pdbx_seq_one_letter_code
_entity_poly.pdbx_strand_id
1 'polypeptide(L)'
;MKSVFVELPPFARYRADYLDDDAFMRLQRLLMLNPEAGALMPGTGGLRKLRFADERRGKGKRGGLRVIYYWWDAGFQFWLFTLYDKDEMSDLNKAQRETLKKMIKSELEERRKH
;
A
#
# COMPACT_ATOMS: atom_id res chain seq x y z
N MET A 1 17.83 6.69 6.06
CA MET A 1 17.03 5.60 6.62
C MET A 1 17.00 4.42 5.67
N LYS A 2 17.32 3.25 6.16
CA LYS A 2 17.16 2.02 5.38
C LYS A 2 15.78 1.46 5.65
N SER A 3 15.00 1.31 4.59
CA SER A 3 13.65 0.74 4.67
C SER A 3 13.55 -0.49 3.80
N VAL A 4 12.74 -1.44 4.22
CA VAL A 4 12.44 -2.64 3.43
C VAL A 4 11.00 -2.57 2.98
N PHE A 5 10.76 -2.91 1.72
CA PHE A 5 9.42 -3.00 1.16
C PHE A 5 9.03 -4.45 1.02
N VAL A 6 8.01 -4.84 1.77
CA VAL A 6 7.48 -6.20 1.73
C VAL A 6 6.20 -6.18 0.90
N GLU A 7 6.24 -6.88 -0.24
CA GLU A 7 5.06 -7.00 -1.10
C GLU A 7 4.24 -8.20 -0.65
N LEU A 8 3.04 -7.93 -0.15
CA LEU A 8 2.12 -9.00 0.19
C LEU A 8 1.46 -9.54 -1.09
N PRO A 9 0.91 -10.76 -1.08
CA PRO A 9 0.47 -11.42 -2.31
C PRO A 9 -0.43 -10.60 -3.22
N PRO A 10 -1.46 -9.88 -2.74
CA PRO A 10 -2.27 -9.09 -3.66
C PRO A 10 -1.48 -7.97 -4.35
N PHE A 11 -0.58 -7.30 -3.61
CA PHE A 11 0.24 -6.25 -4.21
C PHE A 11 1.18 -6.83 -5.26
N ALA A 12 1.89 -7.89 -4.93
CA ALA A 12 2.82 -8.53 -5.85
C ALA A 12 2.11 -9.00 -7.13
N ARG A 13 0.89 -9.51 -6.98
CA ARG A 13 0.09 -10.01 -8.10
C ARG A 13 -0.28 -8.91 -9.09
N TYR A 14 -0.67 -7.73 -8.60
CA TYR A 14 -1.20 -6.66 -9.45
C TYR A 14 -0.19 -5.58 -9.80
N ARG A 15 0.97 -5.56 -9.15
CA ARG A 15 1.95 -4.50 -9.34
C ARG A 15 2.29 -4.23 -10.80
N ALA A 16 2.62 -5.27 -11.55
CA ALA A 16 3.06 -5.12 -12.94
C ALA A 16 1.99 -4.54 -13.86
N ASP A 17 0.71 -4.72 -13.50
CA ASP A 17 -0.40 -4.17 -14.30
C ASP A 17 -0.52 -2.66 -14.17
N TYR A 18 -0.03 -2.10 -13.07
CA TYR A 18 -0.22 -0.67 -12.76
C TYR A 18 1.08 0.12 -12.66
N LEU A 19 2.18 -0.50 -12.27
CA LEU A 19 3.45 0.19 -12.02
C LEU A 19 4.56 -0.48 -12.79
N ASP A 20 5.21 0.28 -13.67
CA ASP A 20 6.49 -0.17 -14.22
C ASP A 20 7.59 0.03 -13.15
N ASP A 21 8.83 -0.36 -13.49
CA ASP A 21 9.93 -0.29 -12.53
C ASP A 21 10.21 1.15 -12.07
N ASP A 22 10.13 2.11 -12.99
CA ASP A 22 10.36 3.52 -12.66
C ASP A 22 9.27 4.05 -11.73
N ALA A 23 8.00 3.74 -12.00
CA ALA A 23 6.89 4.16 -11.16
C ALA A 23 6.98 3.53 -9.78
N PHE A 24 7.34 2.26 -9.70
CA PHE A 24 7.52 1.59 -8.43
C PHE A 24 8.65 2.23 -7.62
N MET A 25 9.76 2.58 -8.28
CA MET A 25 10.86 3.26 -7.62
C MET A 25 10.42 4.62 -7.06
N ARG A 26 9.62 5.38 -7.82
CA ARG A 26 9.09 6.66 -7.35
C ARG A 26 8.18 6.49 -6.13
N LEU A 27 7.34 5.46 -6.14
CA LEU A 27 6.48 5.12 -5.01
C LEU A 27 7.31 4.84 -3.75
N GLN A 28 8.34 4.01 -3.90
CA GLN A 28 9.23 3.68 -2.78
C GLN A 28 9.92 4.92 -2.22
N ARG A 29 10.43 5.79 -3.09
CA ARG A 29 11.08 7.03 -2.67
C ARG A 29 10.11 7.96 -1.93
N LEU A 30 8.89 8.08 -2.43
CA LEU A 30 7.86 8.90 -1.80
C LEU A 30 7.59 8.42 -0.38
N LEU A 31 7.42 7.12 -0.19
CA LEU A 31 7.15 6.54 1.11
C LEU A 31 8.35 6.66 2.05
N MET A 32 9.57 6.50 1.54
CA MET A 32 10.77 6.69 2.37
C MET A 32 10.92 8.12 2.86
N LEU A 33 10.54 9.10 2.05
CA LEU A 33 10.58 10.51 2.44
C LEU A 33 9.47 10.87 3.42
N ASN A 34 8.32 10.24 3.29
CA ASN A 34 7.18 10.48 4.18
C ASN A 34 6.40 9.19 4.40
N PRO A 35 6.81 8.38 5.40
CA PRO A 35 6.14 7.09 5.66
C PRO A 35 4.64 7.21 5.94
N GLU A 36 4.20 8.35 6.43
CA GLU A 36 2.79 8.58 6.76
C GLU A 36 2.05 9.38 5.69
N ALA A 37 2.57 9.36 4.44
CA ALA A 37 1.97 10.10 3.34
C ALA A 37 0.51 9.70 3.05
N GLY A 38 0.19 8.42 3.18
CA GLY A 38 -1.17 7.94 2.98
C GLY A 38 -2.06 8.23 4.17
N ALA A 39 -3.35 8.48 3.91
CA ALA A 39 -4.33 8.73 4.96
C ALA A 39 -4.69 7.45 5.69
N LEU A 40 -4.79 7.51 7.02
CA LEU A 40 -5.22 6.36 7.81
C LEU A 40 -6.63 5.94 7.41
N MET A 41 -6.82 4.65 7.31
CA MET A 41 -8.13 4.06 6.99
C MET A 41 -8.77 3.58 8.30
N PRO A 42 -9.89 4.21 8.71
CA PRO A 42 -10.54 3.83 9.95
C PRO A 42 -10.95 2.35 9.98
N GLY A 43 -10.81 1.72 11.15
CA GLY A 43 -11.23 0.35 11.35
C GLY A 43 -10.38 -0.72 10.69
N THR A 44 -9.16 -0.40 10.27
CA THR A 44 -8.29 -1.34 9.57
C THR A 44 -7.05 -1.76 10.37
N GLY A 45 -6.87 -1.22 11.57
CA GLY A 45 -5.71 -1.54 12.38
C GLY A 45 -4.44 -0.80 12.00
N GLY A 46 -4.55 0.26 11.19
CA GLY A 46 -3.41 1.12 10.84
C GLY A 46 -3.04 1.14 9.37
N LEU A 47 -3.86 0.56 8.50
CA LEU A 47 -3.63 0.68 7.07
C LEU A 47 -3.75 2.12 6.61
N ARG A 48 -2.95 2.48 5.61
CA ARG A 48 -2.98 3.78 4.97
C ARG A 48 -3.30 3.64 3.50
N LYS A 49 -4.02 4.61 2.98
CA LYS A 49 -4.37 4.69 1.56
C LYS A 49 -3.66 5.88 0.95
N LEU A 50 -2.77 5.61 0.01
CA LEU A 50 -2.00 6.62 -0.71
C LEU A 50 -2.56 6.81 -2.11
N ARG A 51 -2.78 8.07 -2.50
CA ARG A 51 -3.11 8.42 -3.86
C ARG A 51 -1.82 8.55 -4.66
N PHE A 52 -1.72 7.83 -5.77
CA PHE A 52 -0.52 7.83 -6.60
C PHE A 52 -0.91 8.03 -8.05
N ALA A 53 -0.22 8.93 -8.75
CA ALA A 53 -0.54 9.24 -10.14
C ALA A 53 -0.30 8.04 -11.05
N ASP A 54 -1.23 7.78 -11.98
CA ASP A 54 -1.08 6.76 -13.01
C ASP A 54 -0.63 7.44 -14.31
N GLU A 55 0.67 7.59 -14.46
CA GLU A 55 1.24 8.29 -15.60
C GLU A 55 1.04 7.56 -16.93
N ARG A 56 0.92 6.24 -16.89
CA ARG A 56 0.67 5.45 -18.11
C ARG A 56 -0.66 5.79 -18.74
N ARG A 57 -1.63 6.20 -17.94
CA ARG A 57 -2.96 6.57 -18.40
C ARG A 57 -3.19 8.07 -18.46
N GLY A 58 -2.16 8.87 -18.19
CA GLY A 58 -2.29 10.31 -18.12
C GLY A 58 -3.16 10.81 -16.99
N LYS A 59 -3.37 9.99 -15.95
CA LYS A 59 -4.22 10.31 -14.82
C LYS A 59 -3.40 10.86 -13.66
N GLY A 60 -3.86 11.96 -13.09
CA GLY A 60 -3.28 12.51 -11.87
C GLY A 60 -3.71 11.72 -10.63
N LYS A 61 -3.37 12.26 -9.45
CA LYS A 61 -3.63 11.58 -8.17
C LYS A 61 -5.09 11.25 -7.92
N ARG A 62 -6.02 12.11 -8.36
CA ARG A 62 -7.46 11.91 -8.13
C ARG A 62 -8.02 10.75 -8.93
N GLY A 63 -7.65 10.64 -10.20
CA GLY A 63 -8.11 9.59 -11.08
C GLY A 63 -7.11 8.46 -11.26
N GLY A 64 -6.07 8.40 -10.42
CA GLY A 64 -4.99 7.44 -10.55
C GLY A 64 -5.14 6.24 -9.65
N LEU A 65 -4.01 5.79 -9.14
CA LEU A 65 -3.94 4.59 -8.33
C LEU A 65 -4.16 4.88 -6.85
N ARG A 66 -4.64 3.86 -6.16
CA ARG A 66 -4.70 3.84 -4.71
C ARG A 66 -3.80 2.71 -4.24
N VAL A 67 -2.84 3.03 -3.35
CA VAL A 67 -1.92 2.06 -2.78
C VAL A 67 -2.26 1.90 -1.31
N ILE A 68 -2.54 0.68 -0.90
CA ILE A 68 -2.87 0.35 0.49
C ILE A 68 -1.63 -0.25 1.12
N TYR A 69 -1.16 0.37 2.21
CA TYR A 69 0.07 -0.08 2.86
C TYR A 69 -0.01 0.12 4.37
N TYR A 70 0.93 -0.52 5.05
CA TYR A 70 1.15 -0.37 6.48
C TYR A 70 2.60 0.05 6.71
N TRP A 71 2.81 1.06 7.54
CA TRP A 71 4.15 1.46 7.97
C TRP A 71 4.44 0.85 9.34
N TRP A 72 5.35 -0.13 9.37
CA TRP A 72 5.82 -0.73 10.61
C TRP A 72 7.10 -0.02 11.03
N ASP A 73 6.98 1.01 11.86
CA ASP A 73 8.09 1.90 12.22
C ASP A 73 9.14 1.20 13.07
N ALA A 74 8.74 0.27 13.94
CA ALA A 74 9.67 -0.47 14.79
C ALA A 74 10.70 -1.24 13.98
N GLY A 75 10.36 -1.71 12.78
CA GLY A 75 11.25 -2.47 11.92
C GLY A 75 11.68 -1.73 10.66
N PHE A 76 11.26 -0.49 10.47
CA PHE A 76 11.51 0.28 9.25
C PHE A 76 11.08 -0.50 8.01
N GLN A 77 9.85 -1.05 8.04
CA GLN A 77 9.29 -1.81 6.94
C GLN A 77 8.00 -1.20 6.45
N PHE A 78 7.86 -1.16 5.13
CA PHE A 78 6.59 -0.86 4.48
C PHE A 78 6.00 -2.17 3.99
N TRP A 79 4.79 -2.49 4.44
CA TRP A 79 4.07 -3.67 3.98
C TRP A 79 3.05 -3.21 2.95
N LEU A 80 3.32 -3.55 1.68
CA LEU A 80 2.48 -3.16 0.56
C LEU A 80 1.39 -4.22 0.41
N PHE A 81 0.15 -3.86 0.75
CA PHE A 81 -0.95 -4.82 0.82
C PHE A 81 -1.62 -5.05 -0.53
N THR A 82 -1.98 -3.96 -1.21
CA THR A 82 -2.63 -4.04 -2.52
C THR A 82 -2.60 -2.68 -3.20
N LEU A 83 -2.99 -2.65 -4.46
CA LEU A 83 -3.20 -1.41 -5.19
C LEU A 83 -4.31 -1.62 -6.20
N TYR A 84 -4.96 -0.54 -6.58
CA TYR A 84 -6.04 -0.59 -7.54
C TYR A 84 -6.23 0.75 -8.23
N ASP A 85 -6.87 0.73 -9.40
CA ASP A 85 -7.25 1.92 -10.14
C ASP A 85 -8.58 2.42 -9.60
N LYS A 86 -8.64 3.70 -9.22
CA LYS A 86 -9.86 4.30 -8.67
C LYS A 86 -11.05 4.19 -9.63
N ASP A 87 -10.81 4.22 -10.94
CA ASP A 87 -11.87 4.11 -11.92
C ASP A 87 -12.46 2.71 -12.00
N GLU A 88 -11.64 1.69 -11.68
CA GLU A 88 -12.10 0.30 -11.65
C GLU A 88 -12.79 -0.03 -10.33
N MET A 89 -12.31 0.57 -9.24
CA MET A 89 -12.86 0.34 -7.91
C MET A 89 -12.71 1.63 -7.09
N SER A 90 -13.83 2.24 -6.70
CA SER A 90 -13.78 3.53 -6.00
C SER A 90 -13.20 3.44 -4.59
N ASP A 91 -13.43 2.32 -3.91
CA ASP A 91 -12.88 2.09 -2.56
C ASP A 91 -12.99 0.60 -2.23
N LEU A 92 -12.31 0.20 -1.15
CA LEU A 92 -12.44 -1.16 -0.63
C LEU A 92 -13.79 -1.32 0.08
N ASN A 93 -14.44 -2.47 -0.14
CA ASN A 93 -15.66 -2.77 0.59
C ASN A 93 -15.34 -3.30 1.99
N LYS A 94 -16.39 -3.51 2.80
CA LYS A 94 -16.20 -3.95 4.17
C LYS A 94 -15.48 -5.29 4.27
N ALA A 95 -15.81 -6.24 3.40
CA ALA A 95 -15.19 -7.56 3.41
C ALA A 95 -13.70 -7.49 3.08
N GLN A 96 -13.34 -6.65 2.11
CA GLN A 96 -11.94 -6.43 1.75
C GLN A 96 -11.15 -5.81 2.90
N ARG A 97 -11.73 -4.81 3.58
CA ARG A 97 -11.09 -4.18 4.74
C ARG A 97 -10.87 -5.16 5.88
N GLU A 98 -11.86 -6.01 6.15
CA GLU A 98 -11.73 -7.04 7.19
C GLU A 98 -10.63 -8.05 6.86
N THR A 99 -10.54 -8.45 5.60
CA THR A 99 -9.47 -9.35 5.15
C THR A 99 -8.09 -8.72 5.36
N LEU A 100 -7.92 -7.46 4.96
CA LEU A 100 -6.65 -6.76 5.13
C LEU A 100 -6.32 -6.55 6.60
N LYS A 101 -7.31 -6.26 7.43
CA LYS A 101 -7.12 -6.13 8.87
C LYS A 101 -6.60 -7.43 9.50
N LYS A 102 -7.15 -8.57 9.07
CA LYS A 102 -6.67 -9.88 9.52
C LYS A 102 -5.24 -10.14 9.07
N MET A 103 -4.90 -9.72 7.85
CA MET A 103 -3.55 -9.86 7.33
C MET A 103 -2.55 -9.06 8.16
N ILE A 104 -2.88 -7.81 8.52
CA ILE A 104 -2.04 -7.00 9.41
C ILE A 104 -1.80 -7.72 10.73
N LYS A 105 -2.88 -8.18 11.34
CA LYS A 105 -2.81 -8.85 12.64
C LYS A 105 -1.89 -10.06 12.57
N SER A 106 -2.06 -10.88 11.55
CA SER A 106 -1.25 -12.06 11.34
C SER A 106 0.23 -11.71 11.16
N GLU A 107 0.55 -10.71 10.33
CA GLU A 107 1.92 -10.30 10.11
C GLU A 107 2.58 -9.74 11.38
N LEU A 108 1.84 -8.95 12.16
CA LEU A 108 2.36 -8.43 13.42
C LEU A 108 2.65 -9.54 14.42
N GLU A 109 1.77 -10.53 14.51
CA GLU A 109 1.97 -11.68 15.40
C GLU A 109 3.21 -12.48 15.01
N GLU A 110 3.43 -12.69 13.70
CA GLU A 110 4.63 -13.38 13.25
C GLU A 110 5.92 -12.65 13.66
N ARG A 111 5.91 -11.33 13.58
CA ARG A 111 7.09 -10.55 13.93
C ARG A 111 7.35 -10.50 15.42
N ARG A 112 6.32 -10.67 16.25
CA ARG A 112 6.49 -10.75 17.72
C ARG A 112 7.14 -12.06 18.17
N LYS A 113 7.02 -13.11 17.36
CA LYS A 113 7.60 -14.41 17.68
C LYS A 113 9.10 -14.46 17.44
N HIS A 114 9.62 -13.46 16.74
CA HIS A 114 11.04 -13.37 16.39
C HIS A 114 11.70 -12.11 17.01
#